data_986f21ad3b2bfe95804a17be002f7504
#
_entry.id   986f21ad3b2bfe95804a17be002f7504
#
_cell.length_a   1.000
_cell.length_b   1.000
_cell.length_c   1.000
_cell.angle_alpha   90.00
_cell.angle_beta   90.00
_cell.angle_gamma   90.00
#
_symmetry.space_group_name_H-M   'P 1'
#
loop_
_entity.id
_entity.type
_entity.pdbx_description
1 polymer ?
#
loop_
_entity_poly.entity_id
_entity_poly.type
_entity_poly.pdbx_seq_one_letter_code
_entity_poly.pdbx_strand_id
1 'polypeptide(L)'
;MESRNVMKKYIGILAKITGFILIVILAVNIILPLIKRNPDAAYEKELEQTTFTEETMKDVGGNQAGKKNAERIRCIDDNEEALLWRLRMIGNAKKSIVLSTFDLRPDDSGTKIIAALYTAAERGVQVQILIDGIYQKLFLEKSPVFQALAAHQNLSLIHI
;
A
#
# COMPACT_ATOMS: atom_id res chain seq x y z
N MET A 1 1.02 60.19 -8.49
CA MET A 1 -0.13 59.47 -9.07
C MET A 1 0.32 58.27 -9.91
N GLU A 2 1.44 58.39 -10.59
CA GLU A 2 2.04 57.38 -11.49
C GLU A 2 2.51 56.10 -10.78
N SER A 3 3.15 56.22 -9.63
CA SER A 3 3.64 55.07 -8.82
C SER A 3 2.54 54.08 -8.40
N ARG A 4 1.33 54.58 -8.10
CA ARG A 4 0.18 53.76 -7.74
C ARG A 4 -0.37 52.93 -8.91
N ASN A 5 -0.32 53.46 -10.10
CA ASN A 5 -0.76 52.77 -11.32
C ASN A 5 0.23 51.64 -11.72
N VAL A 6 1.51 51.91 -11.57
CA VAL A 6 2.56 50.91 -11.81
C VAL A 6 2.41 49.76 -10.82
N MET A 7 2.23 50.04 -9.54
CA MET A 7 2.04 49.02 -8.51
C MET A 7 0.79 48.15 -8.72
N LYS A 8 -0.34 48.75 -9.11
CA LYS A 8 -1.57 48.01 -9.49
C LYS A 8 -1.34 47.07 -10.68
N LYS A 9 -0.56 47.51 -11.66
CA LYS A 9 -0.21 46.70 -12.83
C LYS A 9 0.63 45.47 -12.43
N TYR A 10 1.63 45.61 -11.56
CA TYR A 10 2.45 44.50 -11.06
C TYR A 10 1.63 43.53 -10.20
N ILE A 11 0.75 44.03 -9.32
CA ILE A 11 -0.14 43.19 -8.52
C ILE A 11 -1.07 42.38 -9.43
N GLY A 12 -1.61 42.99 -10.51
CA GLY A 12 -2.46 42.27 -11.46
C GLY A 12 -1.72 41.19 -12.25
N ILE A 13 -0.47 41.44 -12.61
CA ILE A 13 0.38 40.44 -13.28
C ILE A 13 0.71 39.29 -12.31
N LEU A 14 1.10 39.61 -11.10
CA LEU A 14 1.42 38.61 -10.07
C LEU A 14 0.20 37.71 -9.78
N ALA A 15 -0.99 38.30 -9.62
CA ALA A 15 -2.23 37.57 -9.41
C ALA A 15 -2.56 36.61 -10.57
N LYS A 16 -2.32 37.03 -11.82
CA LYS A 16 -2.52 36.16 -13.00
C LYS A 16 -1.53 35.01 -13.02
N ILE A 17 -0.26 35.24 -12.69
CA ILE A 17 0.77 34.21 -12.62
C ILE A 17 0.44 33.19 -11.51
N THR A 18 0.06 33.67 -10.34
CA THR A 18 -0.32 32.81 -9.20
C THR A 18 -1.56 31.95 -9.54
N GLY A 19 -2.56 32.58 -10.18
CA GLY A 19 -3.76 31.87 -10.64
C GLY A 19 -3.44 30.80 -11.68
N PHE A 20 -2.54 31.10 -12.63
CA PHE A 20 -2.10 30.12 -13.63
C PHE A 20 -1.36 28.93 -12.97
N ILE A 21 -0.45 29.21 -12.04
CA ILE A 21 0.28 28.15 -11.30
C ILE A 21 -0.69 27.26 -10.51
N LEU A 22 -1.70 27.85 -9.84
CA LEU A 22 -2.72 27.11 -9.13
C LEU A 22 -3.54 26.21 -10.06
N ILE A 23 -3.91 26.70 -11.24
CA ILE A 23 -4.64 25.90 -12.24
C ILE A 23 -3.78 24.74 -12.74
N VAL A 24 -2.49 24.97 -12.99
CA VAL A 24 -1.57 23.91 -13.41
C VAL A 24 -1.42 22.85 -12.32
N ILE A 25 -1.24 23.24 -11.07
CA ILE A 25 -1.17 22.31 -9.92
C ILE A 25 -2.47 21.51 -9.82
N LEU A 26 -3.61 22.14 -9.93
CA LEU A 26 -4.91 21.47 -9.89
C LEU A 26 -5.08 20.50 -11.05
N ALA A 27 -4.74 20.90 -12.26
CA ALA A 27 -4.80 20.07 -13.46
C ALA A 27 -3.89 18.85 -13.33
N VAL A 28 -2.65 19.02 -12.84
CA VAL A 28 -1.72 17.91 -12.61
C VAL A 28 -2.28 16.93 -11.56
N ASN A 29 -2.84 17.43 -10.46
CA ASN A 29 -3.41 16.57 -9.43
C ASN A 29 -4.70 15.85 -9.85
N ILE A 30 -5.45 16.37 -10.81
CA ILE A 30 -6.66 15.72 -11.36
C ILE A 30 -6.30 14.79 -12.52
N ILE A 31 -5.45 15.24 -13.44
CA ILE A 31 -5.15 14.54 -14.70
C ILE A 31 -4.19 13.36 -14.47
N LEU A 32 -3.17 13.53 -13.61
CA LEU A 32 -2.23 12.43 -13.32
C LEU A 32 -2.92 11.17 -12.77
N PRO A 33 -3.84 11.24 -11.80
CA PRO A 33 -4.59 10.06 -11.36
C PRO A 33 -5.48 9.45 -12.44
N LEU A 34 -6.02 10.27 -13.36
CA LEU A 34 -6.86 9.78 -14.47
C LEU A 34 -6.06 9.09 -15.58
N ILE A 35 -4.79 9.48 -15.76
CA ILE A 35 -3.85 8.87 -16.70
C ILE A 35 -3.21 7.61 -16.08
N LYS A 36 -3.34 7.42 -14.77
CA LYS A 36 -2.83 6.24 -14.10
C LYS A 36 -3.44 4.99 -14.73
N ARG A 37 -2.64 4.40 -15.58
CA ARG A 37 -2.79 3.13 -16.25
C ARG A 37 -3.36 2.10 -15.26
N ASN A 38 -4.35 1.35 -15.70
CA ASN A 38 -4.81 0.14 -15.01
C ASN A 38 -3.70 -0.93 -15.11
N PRO A 39 -2.83 -1.10 -14.14
CA PRO A 39 -1.78 -2.12 -14.16
C PRO A 39 -2.33 -3.50 -13.83
N ASP A 40 -3.59 -3.59 -13.47
CA ASP A 40 -4.12 -4.61 -12.57
C ASP A 40 -4.41 -5.95 -13.24
N ALA A 41 -4.75 -5.97 -14.54
CA ALA A 41 -5.09 -7.22 -15.21
C ALA A 41 -3.88 -8.16 -15.45
N ALA A 42 -2.71 -7.61 -15.73
CA ALA A 42 -1.49 -8.40 -15.90
C ALA A 42 -0.97 -8.90 -14.54
N TYR A 43 -1.10 -8.06 -13.52
CA TYR A 43 -0.65 -8.31 -12.16
C TYR A 43 -1.53 -9.37 -11.45
N GLU A 44 -2.86 -9.26 -11.55
CA GLU A 44 -3.79 -10.28 -11.02
C GLU A 44 -3.56 -11.65 -11.68
N LYS A 45 -3.35 -11.67 -13.00
CA LYS A 45 -3.07 -12.90 -13.74
C LYS A 45 -1.74 -13.54 -13.31
N GLU A 46 -0.73 -12.75 -12.99
CA GLU A 46 0.55 -13.23 -12.48
C GLU A 46 0.43 -13.72 -11.04
N LEU A 47 -0.42 -13.10 -10.23
CA LEU A 47 -0.74 -13.54 -8.87
C LEU A 47 -1.48 -14.89 -8.86
N GLU A 48 -2.46 -15.07 -9.74
CA GLU A 48 -3.19 -16.34 -9.88
C GLU A 48 -2.31 -17.49 -10.38
N GLN A 49 -1.32 -17.21 -11.23
CA GLN A 49 -0.40 -18.21 -11.77
C GLN A 49 0.72 -18.61 -10.83
N THR A 50 0.97 -17.85 -9.78
CA THR A 50 2.06 -18.13 -8.83
C THR A 50 1.53 -18.75 -7.54
N THR A 51 1.17 -20.02 -7.64
CA THR A 51 1.03 -20.88 -6.44
C THR A 51 2.38 -21.04 -5.77
N PHE A 52 2.37 -21.05 -4.44
CA PHE A 52 3.52 -21.43 -3.61
C PHE A 52 3.78 -22.92 -3.82
N THR A 53 4.50 -23.26 -4.87
CA THR A 53 4.87 -24.64 -5.15
C THR A 53 6.04 -25.06 -4.26
N GLU A 54 6.21 -26.37 -4.03
CA GLU A 54 7.41 -26.91 -3.35
C GLU A 54 8.70 -26.46 -4.04
N GLU A 55 8.64 -26.18 -5.33
CA GLU A 55 9.73 -25.68 -6.16
C GLU A 55 10.14 -24.26 -5.77
N THR A 56 9.16 -23.36 -5.56
CA THR A 56 9.39 -21.99 -5.04
C THR A 56 9.96 -22.04 -3.61
N MET A 57 9.56 -23.02 -2.82
CA MET A 57 10.12 -23.23 -1.47
C MET A 57 11.54 -23.79 -1.49
N LYS A 58 11.94 -24.52 -2.53
CA LYS A 58 13.33 -24.97 -2.71
C LYS A 58 14.26 -23.79 -3.07
N ASP A 59 13.77 -22.87 -3.86
CA ASP A 59 14.54 -21.69 -4.31
C ASP A 59 14.79 -20.71 -3.15
N VAL A 60 13.87 -20.60 -2.20
CA VAL A 60 14.03 -19.79 -0.97
C VAL A 60 15.06 -20.39 0.00
N GLY A 61 15.48 -21.60 -0.21
CA GLY A 61 16.24 -22.36 0.78
C GLY A 61 17.67 -22.67 0.43
N GLY A 62 18.39 -21.92 -0.40
CA GLY A 62 19.80 -22.20 -0.73
C GLY A 62 20.32 -23.52 -0.18
N ASN A 63 20.93 -24.37 -0.91
CA ASN A 63 21.59 -25.69 -0.70
C ASN A 63 21.68 -26.35 0.72
N GLN A 64 20.78 -26.04 1.65
CA GLN A 64 20.74 -26.61 3.00
C GLN A 64 19.50 -27.50 3.25
N ALA A 65 19.01 -28.16 2.20
CA ALA A 65 18.02 -29.21 2.33
C ALA A 65 18.59 -30.41 3.10
N GLY A 66 18.49 -30.36 4.41
CA GLY A 66 18.99 -31.47 5.26
C GLY A 66 19.12 -31.16 6.74
N LYS A 67 19.17 -29.91 7.15
CA LYS A 67 19.19 -29.56 8.58
C LYS A 67 17.80 -29.21 9.07
N LYS A 68 17.28 -29.95 10.03
CA LYS A 68 15.95 -29.79 10.64
C LYS A 68 15.66 -28.39 11.23
N ASN A 69 16.66 -27.51 11.37
CA ASN A 69 16.58 -26.20 11.99
C ASN A 69 17.25 -25.12 11.13
N ALA A 70 17.32 -25.26 9.81
CA ALA A 70 17.89 -24.22 8.96
C ALA A 70 16.87 -23.10 8.73
N GLU A 71 17.21 -21.89 9.13
CA GLU A 71 16.47 -20.68 8.75
C GLU A 71 16.64 -20.43 7.25
N ARG A 72 15.57 -19.97 6.63
CA ARG A 72 15.56 -19.65 5.21
C ARG A 72 15.46 -18.14 5.05
N ILE A 73 16.42 -17.55 4.34
CA ILE A 73 16.48 -16.12 4.11
C ILE A 73 16.53 -15.88 2.60
N ARG A 74 15.70 -14.98 2.12
CA ARG A 74 15.74 -14.46 0.76
C ARG A 74 15.83 -12.93 0.82
N CYS A 75 16.79 -12.35 0.12
CA CYS A 75 16.86 -10.92 -0.13
C CYS A 75 16.05 -10.59 -1.39
N ILE A 76 15.22 -9.57 -1.32
CA ILE A 76 14.40 -9.09 -2.43
C ILE A 76 14.73 -7.61 -2.61
N ASP A 77 15.34 -7.28 -3.73
CA ASP A 77 15.82 -5.92 -4.02
C ASP A 77 14.79 -5.11 -4.83
N ASP A 78 13.87 -5.79 -5.50
CA ASP A 78 12.83 -5.17 -6.32
C ASP A 78 11.54 -4.95 -5.52
N ASN A 79 10.95 -3.76 -5.64
CA ASN A 79 9.75 -3.38 -4.88
C ASN A 79 8.49 -4.12 -5.36
N GLU A 80 8.37 -4.40 -6.65
CA GLU A 80 7.22 -5.13 -7.19
C GLU A 80 7.29 -6.59 -6.76
N GLU A 81 8.47 -7.20 -6.84
CA GLU A 81 8.71 -8.55 -6.33
C GLU A 81 8.43 -8.62 -4.82
N ALA A 82 8.84 -7.62 -4.04
CA ALA A 82 8.57 -7.56 -2.61
C ALA A 82 7.07 -7.51 -2.29
N LEU A 83 6.29 -6.76 -3.07
CA LEU A 83 4.84 -6.72 -2.92
C LEU A 83 4.21 -8.07 -3.28
N LEU A 84 4.61 -8.68 -4.39
CA LEU A 84 4.16 -10.01 -4.80
C LEU A 84 4.40 -11.06 -3.72
N TRP A 85 5.60 -11.08 -3.13
CA TRP A 85 5.92 -12.01 -2.04
C TRP A 85 5.03 -11.81 -0.81
N ARG A 86 4.77 -10.57 -0.42
CA ARG A 86 3.83 -10.27 0.68
C ARG A 86 2.43 -10.79 0.39
N LEU A 87 1.90 -10.52 -0.80
CA LEU A 87 0.57 -10.98 -1.21
C LEU A 87 0.50 -12.52 -1.25
N ARG A 88 1.54 -13.19 -1.76
CA ARG A 88 1.63 -14.66 -1.76
C ARG A 88 1.63 -15.22 -0.33
N MET A 89 2.42 -14.66 0.57
CA MET A 89 2.44 -15.10 1.97
C MET A 89 1.08 -14.95 2.62
N ILE A 90 0.41 -13.82 2.43
CA ILE A 90 -0.93 -13.56 2.94
C ILE A 90 -1.95 -14.53 2.33
N GLY A 91 -1.90 -14.71 1.00
CA GLY A 91 -2.79 -15.61 0.27
C GLY A 91 -2.67 -17.08 0.71
N ASN A 92 -1.46 -17.53 1.05
CA ASN A 92 -1.19 -18.89 1.46
C ASN A 92 -1.31 -19.15 2.97
N ALA A 93 -1.51 -18.11 3.78
CA ALA A 93 -1.68 -18.26 5.22
C ALA A 93 -2.94 -19.09 5.54
N LYS A 94 -2.81 -20.05 6.47
CA LYS A 94 -3.88 -20.97 6.86
C LYS A 94 -4.32 -20.86 8.31
N LYS A 95 -3.51 -20.27 9.18
CA LYS A 95 -3.80 -20.19 10.62
C LYS A 95 -3.83 -18.77 11.13
N SER A 96 -2.72 -18.07 11.00
CA SER A 96 -2.59 -16.70 11.52
C SER A 96 -1.63 -15.87 10.69
N ILE A 97 -1.88 -14.57 10.68
CA ILE A 97 -1.01 -13.53 10.12
C ILE A 97 -0.77 -12.49 11.20
N VAL A 98 0.47 -12.10 11.39
CA VAL A 98 0.85 -10.93 12.18
C VAL A 98 1.58 -9.96 11.27
N LEU A 99 0.97 -8.83 11.00
CA LEU A 99 1.58 -7.75 10.23
C LEU A 99 1.95 -6.61 11.17
N SER A 100 3.23 -6.30 11.29
CA SER A 100 3.72 -5.12 11.99
C SER A 100 4.23 -4.10 10.98
N THR A 101 3.67 -2.91 10.99
CA THR A 101 4.05 -1.84 10.06
C THR A 101 3.88 -0.48 10.70
N PHE A 102 4.77 0.45 10.36
CA PHE A 102 4.65 1.84 10.76
C PHE A 102 3.51 2.53 10.00
N ASP A 103 3.40 2.26 8.71
CA ASP A 103 2.49 2.93 7.80
C ASP A 103 1.76 1.89 6.91
N LEU A 104 0.46 2.03 6.79
CA LEU A 104 -0.38 1.23 5.91
C LEU A 104 -1.38 2.16 5.21
N ARG A 105 -0.93 2.77 4.12
CA ARG A 105 -1.75 3.71 3.35
C ARG A 105 -2.69 2.99 2.40
N PRO A 106 -3.90 3.53 2.17
CA PRO A 106 -4.79 3.04 1.14
C PRO A 106 -4.38 3.57 -0.26
N ASP A 107 -3.09 3.46 -0.60
CA ASP A 107 -2.57 3.64 -1.96
C ASP A 107 -2.71 2.33 -2.75
N ASP A 108 -2.19 2.29 -3.98
CA ASP A 108 -2.33 1.12 -4.86
C ASP A 108 -1.76 -0.16 -4.22
N SER A 109 -0.60 -0.06 -3.58
CA SER A 109 0.08 -1.20 -2.93
C SER A 109 -0.59 -1.57 -1.62
N GLY A 110 -0.87 -0.58 -0.78
CA GLY A 110 -1.52 -0.78 0.51
C GLY A 110 -2.94 -1.30 0.37
N THR A 111 -3.69 -0.84 -0.62
CA THR A 111 -5.04 -1.35 -0.90
C THR A 111 -5.00 -2.84 -1.25
N LYS A 112 -4.03 -3.29 -2.03
CA LYS A 112 -3.85 -4.72 -2.36
C LYS A 112 -3.53 -5.54 -1.11
N ILE A 113 -2.63 -5.05 -0.24
CA ILE A 113 -2.31 -5.70 1.04
C ILE A 113 -3.55 -5.75 1.95
N ILE A 114 -4.27 -4.65 2.09
CA ILE A 114 -5.48 -4.56 2.91
C ILE A 114 -6.54 -5.55 2.41
N ALA A 115 -6.80 -5.60 1.10
CA ALA A 115 -7.75 -6.53 0.50
C ALA A 115 -7.33 -7.99 0.72
N ALA A 116 -6.04 -8.31 0.57
CA ALA A 116 -5.52 -9.64 0.81
C ALA A 116 -5.67 -10.08 2.28
N LEU A 117 -5.41 -9.17 3.24
CA LEU A 117 -5.61 -9.43 4.68
C LEU A 117 -7.08 -9.65 5.02
N TYR A 118 -7.97 -8.84 4.46
CA TYR A 118 -9.41 -9.01 4.61
C TYR A 118 -9.86 -10.37 4.07
N THR A 119 -9.46 -10.71 2.86
CA THR A 119 -9.77 -12.02 2.24
C THR A 119 -9.19 -13.19 3.04
N ALA A 120 -8.02 -13.02 3.67
CA ALA A 120 -7.47 -14.03 4.56
C ALA A 120 -8.34 -14.21 5.81
N ALA A 121 -8.82 -13.12 6.41
CA ALA A 121 -9.73 -13.15 7.56
C ALA A 121 -11.08 -13.80 7.19
N GLU A 122 -11.62 -13.54 6.01
CA GLU A 122 -12.81 -14.22 5.45
C GLU A 122 -12.62 -15.74 5.34
N ARG A 123 -11.40 -16.21 5.03
CA ARG A 123 -11.06 -17.64 5.01
C ARG A 123 -10.92 -18.26 6.41
N GLY A 124 -11.11 -17.48 7.47
CA GLY A 124 -10.96 -17.93 8.87
C GLY A 124 -9.54 -17.80 9.42
N VAL A 125 -8.63 -17.15 8.71
CA VAL A 125 -7.26 -16.88 9.22
C VAL A 125 -7.33 -15.78 10.27
N GLN A 126 -6.67 -15.97 11.42
CA GLN A 126 -6.57 -14.96 12.47
C GLN A 126 -5.55 -13.89 12.04
N VAL A 127 -6.01 -12.68 11.82
CA VAL A 127 -5.18 -11.57 11.34
C VAL A 127 -4.97 -10.54 12.45
N GLN A 128 -3.74 -10.24 12.76
CA GLN A 128 -3.36 -9.17 13.70
C GLN A 128 -2.52 -8.14 12.95
N ILE A 129 -2.95 -6.89 12.97
CA ILE A 129 -2.24 -5.78 12.34
C ILE A 129 -1.79 -4.82 13.44
N LEU A 130 -0.48 -4.68 13.60
CA LEU A 130 0.16 -3.76 14.53
C LEU A 130 0.56 -2.50 13.77
N ILE A 131 0.00 -1.37 14.14
CA ILE A 131 0.24 -0.07 13.48
C ILE A 131 0.64 0.95 14.52
N ASP A 132 1.51 1.90 14.14
CA ASP A 132 1.87 3.06 14.98
C ASP A 132 0.62 3.85 15.38
N GLY A 133 0.48 4.08 16.71
CA GLY A 133 -0.72 4.68 17.28
C GLY A 133 -0.93 6.16 16.88
N ILE A 134 0.15 6.91 16.64
CA ILE A 134 0.06 8.31 16.20
C ILE A 134 -0.44 8.37 14.77
N TYR A 135 0.14 7.55 13.89
CA TYR A 135 -0.24 7.47 12.50
C TYR A 135 -1.70 7.06 12.35
N GLN A 136 -2.13 6.06 13.10
CA GLN A 136 -3.51 5.60 13.08
C GLN A 136 -4.49 6.71 13.49
N LYS A 137 -4.26 7.36 14.63
CA LYS A 137 -5.13 8.42 15.14
C LYS A 137 -5.28 9.58 14.16
N LEU A 138 -4.22 9.94 13.45
CA LEU A 138 -4.22 11.07 12.52
C LEU A 138 -4.86 10.73 11.17
N PHE A 139 -4.64 9.52 10.65
CA PHE A 139 -4.91 9.19 9.26
C PHE A 139 -5.90 8.05 9.06
N LEU A 140 -5.95 7.07 9.96
CA LEU A 140 -6.67 5.82 9.73
C LEU A 140 -8.01 5.74 10.49
N GLU A 141 -8.14 6.33 11.65
CA GLU A 141 -9.32 6.19 12.53
C GLU A 141 -10.65 6.55 11.85
N LYS A 142 -10.62 7.53 10.94
CA LYS A 142 -11.79 7.97 10.18
C LYS A 142 -11.96 7.27 8.83
N SER A 143 -11.05 6.40 8.46
CA SER A 143 -11.10 5.69 7.17
C SER A 143 -12.15 4.59 7.20
N PRO A 144 -13.12 4.58 6.26
CA PRO A 144 -14.12 3.51 6.17
C PRO A 144 -13.51 2.12 6.00
N VAL A 145 -12.36 2.04 5.32
CA VAL A 145 -11.63 0.79 5.08
C VAL A 145 -11.13 0.21 6.39
N PHE A 146 -10.52 1.04 7.26
CA PHE A 146 -10.02 0.58 8.55
C PHE A 146 -11.14 0.27 9.55
N GLN A 147 -12.26 0.97 9.45
CA GLN A 147 -13.46 0.63 10.24
C GLN A 147 -14.03 -0.73 9.83
N ALA A 148 -14.06 -1.03 8.53
CA ALA A 148 -14.48 -2.34 8.03
C ALA A 148 -13.52 -3.46 8.48
N LEU A 149 -12.21 -3.22 8.46
CA LEU A 149 -11.22 -4.16 8.98
C LEU A 149 -11.43 -4.41 10.48
N ALA A 150 -11.59 -3.36 11.26
CA ALA A 150 -11.78 -3.46 12.72
C ALA A 150 -13.10 -4.16 13.11
N ALA A 151 -14.11 -4.14 12.25
CA ALA A 151 -15.38 -4.81 12.48
C ALA A 151 -15.35 -6.33 12.17
N HIS A 152 -14.30 -6.82 11.53
CA HIS A 152 -14.20 -8.23 11.14
C HIS A 152 -13.76 -9.11 12.31
N GLN A 153 -14.50 -10.19 12.60
CA GLN A 153 -14.30 -11.05 13.77
C GLN A 153 -12.91 -11.72 13.86
N ASN A 154 -12.29 -12.02 12.72
CA ASN A 154 -10.99 -12.68 12.62
C ASN A 154 -9.83 -11.69 12.43
N LEU A 155 -10.09 -10.40 12.54
CA LEU A 155 -9.08 -9.35 12.33
C LEU A 155 -9.03 -8.42 13.54
N SER A 156 -7.83 -8.16 14.05
CA SER A 156 -7.61 -7.20 15.12
C SER A 156 -6.58 -6.15 14.72
N LEU A 157 -6.89 -4.89 15.00
CA LEU A 157 -5.98 -3.77 14.90
C LEU A 157 -5.40 -3.48 16.28
N ILE A 158 -4.09 -3.52 16.39
CA ILE A 158 -3.35 -3.29 17.65
C ILE A 158 -2.47 -2.07 17.46
N HIS A 159 -2.54 -1.16 18.43
CA HIS A 159 -1.74 0.07 18.43
C HIS A 159 -0.49 -0.14 19.26
N ILE A 160 0.65 0.27 18.76
CA ILE A 160 1.94 0.28 19.43
C ILE A 160 2.51 1.69 19.50
#